data_604d5965f717e556b9ca8d5305b4d6c8
#
_entry.id   604d5965f717e556b9ca8d5305b4d6c8
#
_cell.length_a   1.000
_cell.length_b   1.000
_cell.length_c   1.000
_cell.angle_alpha   90.00
_cell.angle_beta   90.00
_cell.angle_gamma   90.00
#
_symmetry.space_group_name_H-M   'P 1'
#
loop_
_entity.id
_entity.type
_entity.pdbx_description
1 polymer ?
#
loop_
_entity_poly.entity_id
_entity_poly.type
_entity_poly.pdbx_seq_one_letter_code
_entity_poly.pdbx_strand_id
1 'polypeptide(L)'
;MSPQTSKPAKLPFWRTVGSAYAMPFKHADTLGHVTWLWLGLMTPVLLLMSWIVAPLVTDIMGKIGTLAGRDVHWQLQMLSFVKQIVLLPAVASIAVAWHRFILINEQPNERYLEIDRNVMLYASYVLVTSVVLNGIGHFPAYLAAATGIKWPDWAVGIASVLALPLLLIVARYSPILVAIALGQSDISLGDVWAATRRNTWRMALGPLACIILLGIPGAIMFHLNGMNRLSAAAVLTLLDLISIIGGVVGVSFLSLTYRHFFPMKPHIRMQAVVAPV
;
A
#
# COMPACT_ATOMS: atom_id res chain seq x y z
N MET A 1 -6.87 -29.39 26.11
CA MET A 1 -5.54 -29.36 25.47
C MET A 1 -5.05 -27.93 25.54
N SER A 2 -4.04 -27.62 26.38
CA SER A 2 -3.42 -26.31 26.47
C SER A 2 -2.69 -26.03 25.16
N PRO A 3 -2.87 -24.86 24.53
CA PRO A 3 -2.14 -24.53 23.33
C PRO A 3 -0.65 -24.48 23.65
N GLN A 4 0.14 -25.34 23.00
CA GLN A 4 1.59 -25.27 23.07
C GLN A 4 2.00 -23.87 22.61
N THR A 5 2.43 -23.04 23.56
CA THR A 5 3.02 -21.72 23.30
C THR A 5 4.41 -21.89 22.68
N SER A 6 4.46 -22.41 21.47
CA SER A 6 5.70 -22.39 20.70
C SER A 6 6.10 -20.92 20.50
N LYS A 7 7.36 -20.59 20.85
CA LYS A 7 7.90 -19.23 20.66
C LYS A 7 7.68 -18.80 19.20
N PRO A 8 7.06 -17.63 18.95
CA PRO A 8 6.81 -17.18 17.59
C PRO A 8 8.13 -17.16 16.79
N ALA A 9 8.13 -17.86 15.65
CA ALA A 9 9.31 -17.99 14.79
C ALA A 9 9.72 -16.61 14.24
N LYS A 10 11.03 -16.37 14.14
CA LYS A 10 11.55 -15.15 13.52
C LYS A 10 11.31 -15.20 12.02
N LEU A 11 10.69 -14.15 11.44
CA LEU A 11 10.49 -14.01 10.00
C LEU A 11 11.87 -13.96 9.28
N PRO A 12 12.13 -14.79 8.26
CA PRO A 12 13.37 -14.72 7.47
C PRO A 12 13.30 -13.52 6.50
N PHE A 13 13.56 -12.33 6.99
CA PHE A 13 13.28 -11.04 6.37
C PHE A 13 13.76 -10.93 4.92
N TRP A 14 15.08 -11.06 4.67
CA TRP A 14 15.64 -10.89 3.33
C TRP A 14 15.14 -11.94 2.33
N ARG A 15 14.95 -13.18 2.79
CA ARG A 15 14.38 -14.23 1.96
C ARG A 15 12.91 -13.91 1.60
N THR A 16 12.16 -13.39 2.55
CA THR A 16 10.74 -13.00 2.33
C THR A 16 10.67 -11.83 1.36
N VAL A 17 11.49 -10.79 1.53
CA VAL A 17 11.57 -9.64 0.61
C VAL A 17 11.98 -10.10 -0.79
N GLY A 18 13.05 -10.87 -0.94
CA GLY A 18 13.48 -11.39 -2.24
C GLY A 18 12.42 -12.24 -2.93
N SER A 19 11.73 -13.10 -2.16
CA SER A 19 10.61 -13.88 -2.69
C SER A 19 9.41 -13.00 -3.10
N ALA A 20 9.13 -11.94 -2.35
CA ALA A 20 8.06 -10.99 -2.68
C ALA A 20 8.32 -10.28 -4.01
N TYR A 21 9.56 -9.87 -4.27
CA TYR A 21 9.95 -9.31 -5.58
C TYR A 21 9.87 -10.33 -6.71
N ALA A 22 10.24 -11.58 -6.45
CA ALA A 22 10.22 -12.61 -7.48
C ALA A 22 8.80 -13.06 -7.89
N MET A 23 7.81 -12.93 -6.99
CA MET A 23 6.44 -13.41 -7.21
C MET A 23 5.76 -12.77 -8.44
N PRO A 24 5.71 -11.43 -8.61
CA PRO A 24 5.10 -10.82 -9.77
C PRO A 24 5.74 -11.27 -11.10
N PHE A 25 7.06 -11.44 -11.12
CA PHE A 25 7.79 -11.86 -12.34
C PHE A 25 7.58 -13.34 -12.65
N LYS A 26 7.50 -14.21 -11.63
CA LYS A 26 7.23 -15.64 -11.82
C LYS A 26 5.81 -15.92 -12.31
N HIS A 27 4.88 -15.05 -12.00
CA HIS A 27 3.46 -15.19 -12.32
C HIS A 27 2.95 -13.97 -13.08
N ALA A 28 3.78 -13.48 -14.03
CA ALA A 28 3.47 -12.27 -14.80
C ALA A 28 2.16 -12.38 -15.60
N ASP A 29 1.86 -13.57 -16.12
CA ASP A 29 0.62 -13.82 -16.85
C ASP A 29 -0.61 -13.65 -15.94
N THR A 30 -0.58 -14.26 -14.75
CA THR A 30 -1.65 -14.13 -13.76
C THR A 30 -1.77 -12.68 -13.28
N LEU A 31 -0.63 -12.02 -13.03
CA LEU A 31 -0.62 -10.61 -12.64
C LEU A 31 -1.22 -9.74 -13.73
N GLY A 32 -0.80 -9.93 -14.98
CA GLY A 32 -1.36 -9.24 -16.14
C GLY A 32 -2.86 -9.41 -16.19
N HIS A 33 -3.34 -10.63 -16.01
CA HIS A 33 -4.76 -10.96 -16.01
C HIS A 33 -5.56 -10.23 -14.91
N VAL A 34 -5.03 -10.16 -13.69
CA VAL A 34 -5.66 -9.45 -12.56
C VAL A 34 -5.64 -7.93 -12.74
N THR A 35 -4.60 -7.39 -13.37
CA THR A 35 -4.35 -5.94 -13.36
C THR A 35 -4.77 -5.21 -14.62
N TRP A 36 -4.82 -5.87 -15.80
CA TRP A 36 -4.97 -5.19 -17.10
C TRP A 36 -6.22 -4.31 -17.19
N LEU A 37 -7.36 -4.80 -16.72
CA LEU A 37 -8.62 -4.06 -16.77
C LEU A 37 -8.60 -2.84 -15.85
N TRP A 38 -8.10 -3.03 -14.62
CA TRP A 38 -7.93 -1.93 -13.67
C TRP A 38 -6.92 -0.90 -14.16
N LEU A 39 -5.81 -1.33 -14.76
CA LEU A 39 -4.83 -0.43 -15.36
C LEU A 39 -5.44 0.33 -16.54
N GLY A 40 -6.17 -0.35 -17.42
CA GLY A 40 -6.88 0.28 -18.53
C GLY A 40 -7.90 1.33 -18.09
N LEU A 41 -8.69 1.02 -17.06
CA LEU A 41 -9.70 1.94 -16.51
C LEU A 41 -9.07 3.10 -15.74
N MET A 42 -8.03 2.84 -14.95
CA MET A 42 -7.42 3.85 -14.07
C MET A 42 -6.40 4.74 -14.80
N THR A 43 -5.77 4.29 -15.87
CA THR A 43 -4.77 5.10 -16.61
C THR A 43 -5.33 6.44 -17.10
N PRO A 44 -6.51 6.54 -17.73
CA PRO A 44 -7.08 7.83 -18.11
C PRO A 44 -7.36 8.72 -16.91
N VAL A 45 -7.86 8.14 -15.80
CA VAL A 45 -8.14 8.86 -14.55
C VAL A 45 -6.85 9.39 -13.94
N LEU A 46 -5.80 8.56 -13.88
CA LEU A 46 -4.48 8.95 -13.38
C LEU A 46 -3.87 10.04 -14.26
N LEU A 47 -3.98 9.93 -15.58
CA LEU A 47 -3.47 10.95 -16.50
C LEU A 47 -4.18 12.29 -16.29
N LEU A 48 -5.50 12.30 -16.15
CA LEU A 48 -6.27 13.50 -15.86
C LEU A 48 -5.86 14.11 -14.51
N MET A 49 -5.78 13.31 -13.46
CA MET A 49 -5.37 13.77 -12.14
C MET A 49 -3.92 14.29 -12.17
N SER A 50 -3.01 13.60 -12.85
CA SER A 50 -1.63 14.03 -13.01
C SER A 50 -1.53 15.32 -13.81
N TRP A 51 -2.37 15.51 -14.82
CA TRP A 51 -2.47 16.77 -15.56
C TRP A 51 -2.91 17.95 -14.68
N ILE A 52 -3.85 17.72 -13.76
CA ILE A 52 -4.30 18.73 -12.79
C ILE A 52 -3.19 19.04 -11.77
N VAL A 53 -2.48 18.01 -11.31
CA VAL A 53 -1.45 18.13 -10.27
C VAL A 53 -0.11 18.66 -10.81
N ALA A 54 0.21 18.41 -12.07
CA ALA A 54 1.50 18.77 -12.69
C ALA A 54 1.92 20.25 -12.47
N PRO A 55 1.05 21.26 -12.63
CA PRO A 55 1.43 22.65 -12.39
C PRO A 55 1.81 22.91 -10.93
N LEU A 56 1.11 22.28 -9.99
CA LEU A 56 1.42 22.42 -8.55
C LEU A 56 2.76 21.78 -8.22
N VAL A 57 3.05 20.61 -8.79
CA VAL A 57 4.34 19.94 -8.59
C VAL A 57 5.49 20.76 -9.19
N THR A 58 5.34 21.26 -10.41
CA THR A 58 6.39 22.08 -11.05
C THR A 58 6.62 23.39 -10.31
N ASP A 59 5.56 24.03 -9.79
CA ASP A 59 5.67 25.26 -8.97
C ASP A 59 6.41 25.00 -7.66
N ILE A 60 6.08 23.89 -6.98
CA ILE A 60 6.78 23.48 -5.75
C ILE A 60 8.25 23.15 -6.02
N MET A 61 8.54 22.41 -7.09
CA MET A 61 9.91 22.06 -7.46
C MET A 61 10.75 23.31 -7.72
N GLY A 62 10.17 24.36 -8.37
CA GLY A 62 10.81 25.64 -8.56
C GLY A 62 11.03 26.45 -7.27
N LYS A 63 10.28 26.15 -6.19
CA LYS A 63 10.32 26.85 -4.91
C LYS A 63 10.94 26.02 -3.78
N ILE A 64 11.52 24.84 -4.10
CA ILE A 64 12.24 24.04 -3.10
C ILE A 64 13.36 24.88 -2.48
N GLY A 65 13.34 24.96 -1.16
CA GLY A 65 14.29 25.81 -0.39
C GLY A 65 13.80 27.23 -0.10
N THR A 66 12.64 27.65 -0.61
CA THR A 66 12.03 28.93 -0.27
C THR A 66 10.85 28.74 0.70
N LEU A 67 10.56 29.80 1.51
CA LEU A 67 9.42 29.80 2.43
C LEU A 67 8.07 29.68 1.71
N ALA A 68 7.98 30.13 0.45
CA ALA A 68 6.77 30.08 -0.37
C ALA A 68 6.37 28.63 -0.78
N GLY A 69 7.29 27.67 -0.79
CA GLY A 69 7.00 26.28 -1.09
C GLY A 69 6.16 25.56 -0.04
N ARG A 70 6.04 26.14 1.18
CA ARG A 70 5.28 25.51 2.29
C ARG A 70 3.76 25.63 2.12
N ASP A 71 3.28 26.73 1.55
CA ASP A 71 1.85 27.02 1.46
C ASP A 71 1.12 26.16 0.41
N VAL A 72 1.86 25.58 -0.54
CA VAL A 72 1.29 24.73 -1.59
C VAL A 72 1.34 23.23 -1.20
N HIS A 73 2.07 22.89 -0.16
CA HIS A 73 2.30 21.49 0.25
C HIS A 73 1.00 20.77 0.68
N TRP A 74 0.10 21.47 1.39
CA TRP A 74 -1.17 20.89 1.82
C TRP A 74 -2.10 20.56 0.65
N GLN A 75 -2.09 21.37 -0.43
CA GLN A 75 -2.89 21.14 -1.63
C GLN A 75 -2.45 19.86 -2.34
N LEU A 76 -1.15 19.62 -2.47
CA LEU A 76 -0.61 18.36 -3.01
C LEU A 76 -1.00 17.17 -2.17
N GLN A 77 -0.97 17.30 -0.86
CA GLN A 77 -1.35 16.22 0.05
C GLN A 77 -2.83 15.89 -0.07
N MET A 78 -3.71 16.90 -0.14
CA MET A 78 -5.14 16.71 -0.36
C MET A 78 -5.41 16.03 -1.70
N LEU A 79 -4.77 16.49 -2.77
CA LEU A 79 -4.91 15.87 -4.09
C LEU A 79 -4.38 14.44 -4.12
N SER A 80 -3.27 14.17 -3.44
CA SER A 80 -2.71 12.83 -3.29
C SER A 80 -3.66 11.91 -2.52
N PHE A 81 -4.30 12.43 -1.47
CA PHE A 81 -5.29 11.69 -0.70
C PHE A 81 -6.56 11.40 -1.52
N VAL A 82 -7.08 12.39 -2.26
CA VAL A 82 -8.21 12.18 -3.18
C VAL A 82 -7.86 11.12 -4.23
N LYS A 83 -6.64 11.17 -4.78
CA LYS A 83 -6.15 10.15 -5.72
C LYS A 83 -6.13 8.75 -5.10
N GLN A 84 -5.67 8.62 -3.85
CA GLN A 84 -5.70 7.34 -3.13
C GLN A 84 -7.13 6.80 -2.99
N ILE A 85 -8.10 7.65 -2.65
CA ILE A 85 -9.51 7.25 -2.55
C ILE A 85 -10.04 6.74 -3.91
N VAL A 86 -9.73 7.44 -4.99
CA VAL A 86 -10.16 7.07 -6.35
C VAL A 86 -9.55 5.73 -6.78
N LEU A 87 -8.28 5.48 -6.43
CA LEU A 87 -7.58 4.23 -6.75
C LEU A 87 -7.93 3.06 -5.83
N LEU A 88 -8.54 3.34 -4.68
CA LEU A 88 -8.76 2.34 -3.63
C LEU A 88 -9.51 1.08 -4.10
N PRO A 89 -10.61 1.19 -4.89
CA PRO A 89 -11.31 0.00 -5.39
C PRO A 89 -10.41 -0.89 -6.26
N ALA A 90 -9.61 -0.28 -7.13
CA ALA A 90 -8.68 -0.99 -7.99
C ALA A 90 -7.58 -1.69 -7.19
N VAL A 91 -6.94 -0.95 -6.28
CA VAL A 91 -5.86 -1.47 -5.42
C VAL A 91 -6.37 -2.59 -4.52
N ALA A 92 -7.56 -2.43 -3.92
CA ALA A 92 -8.15 -3.45 -3.05
C ALA A 92 -8.52 -4.72 -3.85
N SER A 93 -9.13 -4.58 -5.02
CA SER A 93 -9.50 -5.72 -5.88
C SER A 93 -8.25 -6.49 -6.32
N ILE A 94 -7.23 -5.79 -6.82
CA ILE A 94 -5.95 -6.41 -7.22
C ILE A 94 -5.29 -7.11 -6.01
N ALA A 95 -5.27 -6.47 -4.85
CA ALA A 95 -4.63 -7.02 -3.67
C ALA A 95 -5.35 -8.29 -3.17
N VAL A 96 -6.68 -8.28 -3.10
CA VAL A 96 -7.48 -9.45 -2.67
C VAL A 96 -7.27 -10.61 -3.62
N ALA A 97 -7.40 -10.39 -4.94
CA ALA A 97 -7.18 -11.43 -5.94
C ALA A 97 -5.75 -12.01 -5.85
N TRP A 98 -4.75 -11.14 -5.66
CA TRP A 98 -3.36 -11.56 -5.55
C TRP A 98 -3.05 -12.32 -4.25
N HIS A 99 -3.65 -11.94 -3.11
CA HIS A 99 -3.58 -12.71 -1.86
C HIS A 99 -4.14 -14.12 -2.04
N ARG A 100 -5.33 -14.24 -2.64
CA ARG A 100 -6.00 -15.51 -2.90
C ARG A 100 -5.17 -16.39 -3.84
N PHE A 101 -4.64 -15.82 -4.91
CA PHE A 101 -3.74 -16.53 -5.82
C PHE A 101 -2.51 -17.10 -5.09
N ILE A 102 -1.76 -16.28 -4.35
CA ILE A 102 -0.51 -16.73 -3.67
C ILE A 102 -0.78 -17.79 -2.59
N LEU A 103 -1.88 -17.67 -1.86
CA LEU A 103 -2.09 -18.45 -0.65
C LEU A 103 -2.92 -19.72 -0.88
N ILE A 104 -3.95 -19.64 -1.69
CA ILE A 104 -4.86 -20.75 -1.95
C ILE A 104 -4.86 -21.21 -3.41
N ASN A 105 -4.01 -20.60 -4.25
CA ASN A 105 -3.89 -20.91 -5.68
C ASN A 105 -5.23 -20.73 -6.45
N GLU A 106 -6.06 -19.80 -5.97
CA GLU A 106 -7.29 -19.42 -6.64
C GLU A 106 -6.95 -18.72 -7.95
N GLN A 107 -7.38 -19.29 -9.07
CA GLN A 107 -7.19 -18.64 -10.37
C GLN A 107 -8.11 -17.42 -10.46
N PRO A 108 -7.62 -16.30 -11.00
CA PRO A 108 -8.45 -15.12 -11.21
C PRO A 108 -9.65 -15.51 -12.07
N ASN A 109 -10.84 -15.24 -11.56
CA ASN A 109 -12.07 -15.50 -12.29
C ASN A 109 -12.15 -14.60 -13.54
N GLU A 110 -12.86 -15.00 -14.59
CA GLU A 110 -13.09 -14.16 -15.79
C GLU A 110 -13.85 -12.85 -15.49
N ARG A 111 -14.45 -12.75 -14.32
CA ARG A 111 -15.10 -11.55 -13.80
C ARG A 111 -14.09 -10.59 -13.17
N TYR A 112 -13.40 -9.84 -13.99
CA TYR A 112 -12.31 -8.91 -13.61
C TYR A 112 -12.69 -7.76 -12.67
N LEU A 113 -13.97 -7.51 -12.45
CA LEU A 113 -14.52 -6.42 -11.62
C LEU A 113 -15.31 -6.95 -10.43
N GLU A 114 -14.94 -8.10 -9.88
CA GLU A 114 -15.64 -8.64 -8.73
C GLU A 114 -15.31 -7.82 -7.48
N ILE A 115 -16.22 -6.91 -7.13
CA ILE A 115 -16.19 -6.16 -5.87
C ILE A 115 -17.06 -6.94 -4.88
N ASP A 116 -16.48 -7.96 -4.29
CA ASP A 116 -17.12 -8.75 -3.25
C ASP A 116 -17.04 -8.06 -1.86
N ARG A 117 -17.70 -8.67 -0.87
CA ARG A 117 -17.67 -8.19 0.51
C ARG A 117 -16.24 -8.08 1.05
N ASN A 118 -15.34 -8.99 0.68
CA ASN A 118 -13.98 -9.01 1.19
C ASN A 118 -13.16 -7.88 0.59
N VAL A 119 -13.36 -7.54 -0.69
CA VAL A 119 -12.78 -6.36 -1.34
C VAL A 119 -13.24 -5.09 -0.65
N MET A 120 -14.53 -4.96 -0.34
CA MET A 120 -15.06 -3.79 0.37
C MET A 120 -14.49 -3.66 1.79
N LEU A 121 -14.40 -4.76 2.54
CA LEU A 121 -13.80 -4.76 3.87
C LEU A 121 -12.30 -4.44 3.81
N TYR A 122 -11.59 -4.99 2.83
CA TYR A 122 -10.18 -4.70 2.59
C TYR A 122 -9.97 -3.22 2.28
N ALA A 123 -10.75 -2.66 1.34
CA ALA A 123 -10.73 -1.25 0.99
C ALA A 123 -11.03 -0.36 2.20
N SER A 124 -12.05 -0.70 2.99
CA SER A 124 -12.41 0.06 4.19
C SER A 124 -11.27 0.08 5.23
N TYR A 125 -10.61 -1.06 5.44
CA TYR A 125 -9.46 -1.13 6.36
C TYR A 125 -8.29 -0.28 5.84
N VAL A 126 -7.97 -0.37 4.54
CA VAL A 126 -6.91 0.44 3.92
C VAL A 126 -7.25 1.93 4.01
N LEU A 127 -8.51 2.31 3.75
CA LEU A 127 -8.98 3.69 3.84
C LEU A 127 -8.83 4.25 5.26
N VAL A 128 -9.36 3.55 6.26
CA VAL A 128 -9.26 3.97 7.67
C VAL A 128 -7.80 4.11 8.08
N THR A 129 -6.96 3.14 7.72
CA THR A 129 -5.52 3.18 8.00
C THR A 129 -4.85 4.38 7.33
N SER A 130 -5.18 4.65 6.07
CA SER A 130 -4.65 5.79 5.31
C SER A 130 -5.11 7.12 5.91
N VAL A 131 -6.38 7.25 6.30
CA VAL A 131 -6.90 8.46 6.98
C VAL A 131 -6.17 8.71 8.28
N VAL A 132 -5.99 7.67 9.10
CA VAL A 132 -5.31 7.79 10.39
C VAL A 132 -3.84 8.16 10.22
N LEU A 133 -3.12 7.49 9.31
CA LEU A 133 -1.70 7.77 9.07
C LEU A 133 -1.49 9.16 8.46
N ASN A 134 -2.29 9.54 7.45
CA ASN A 134 -2.22 10.88 6.86
C ASN A 134 -2.67 11.96 7.85
N GLY A 135 -3.76 11.70 8.60
CA GLY A 135 -4.27 12.63 9.60
C GLY A 135 -3.21 12.98 10.63
N ILE A 136 -2.53 11.99 11.20
CA ILE A 136 -1.49 12.23 12.22
C ILE A 136 -0.22 12.82 11.61
N GLY A 137 0.23 12.30 10.47
CA GLY A 137 1.47 12.78 9.83
C GLY A 137 1.39 14.24 9.36
N HIS A 138 0.19 14.68 8.97
CA HIS A 138 -0.02 16.01 8.40
C HIS A 138 -0.86 16.93 9.29
N PHE A 139 -1.24 16.48 10.49
CA PHE A 139 -2.07 17.27 11.42
C PHE A 139 -1.55 18.71 11.66
N PRO A 140 -0.25 18.93 11.89
CA PRO A 140 0.26 20.29 12.06
C PRO A 140 0.07 21.17 10.82
N ALA A 141 0.23 20.61 9.62
CA ALA A 141 0.04 21.33 8.37
C ALA A 141 -1.45 21.71 8.16
N TYR A 142 -2.38 20.78 8.46
CA TYR A 142 -3.82 21.06 8.38
C TYR A 142 -4.26 22.11 9.40
N LEU A 143 -3.73 22.03 10.61
CA LEU A 143 -4.05 23.00 11.67
C LEU A 143 -3.49 24.39 11.32
N ALA A 144 -2.28 24.46 10.77
CA ALA A 144 -1.71 25.71 10.28
C ALA A 144 -2.56 26.33 9.16
N ALA A 145 -3.02 25.52 8.21
CA ALA A 145 -3.88 25.98 7.13
C ALA A 145 -5.23 26.48 7.64
N ALA A 146 -5.82 25.81 8.63
CA ALA A 146 -7.12 26.17 9.19
C ALA A 146 -7.10 27.42 10.10
N THR A 147 -6.00 27.63 10.83
CA THR A 147 -5.89 28.68 11.84
C THR A 147 -5.04 29.89 11.38
N GLY A 148 -4.32 29.77 10.26
CA GLY A 148 -3.33 30.75 9.83
C GLY A 148 -2.08 30.83 10.71
N ILE A 149 -2.00 29.99 11.75
CA ILE A 149 -0.85 29.98 12.68
C ILE A 149 0.30 29.20 12.05
N LYS A 150 1.43 29.83 11.85
CA LYS A 150 2.67 29.17 11.38
C LYS A 150 3.29 28.36 12.52
N TRP A 151 3.21 27.06 12.41
CA TRP A 151 3.86 26.16 13.36
C TRP A 151 5.37 26.14 13.12
N PRO A 152 6.18 26.18 14.17
CA PRO A 152 7.62 26.07 14.04
C PRO A 152 8.01 24.69 13.47
N ASP A 153 9.11 24.63 12.74
CA ASP A 153 9.58 23.41 12.04
C ASP A 153 9.79 22.22 12.98
N TRP A 154 10.20 22.48 14.21
CA TRP A 154 10.36 21.43 15.22
C TRP A 154 9.03 20.75 15.59
N ALA A 155 7.90 21.47 15.55
CA ALA A 155 6.58 20.88 15.85
C ALA A 155 6.14 19.90 14.76
N VAL A 156 6.45 20.21 13.49
CA VAL A 156 6.24 19.28 12.36
C VAL A 156 7.12 18.04 12.51
N GLY A 157 8.38 18.23 12.93
CA GLY A 157 9.30 17.14 13.24
C GLY A 157 8.78 16.23 14.35
N ILE A 158 8.29 16.81 15.46
CA ILE A 158 7.70 16.03 16.56
C ILE A 158 6.48 15.23 16.09
N ALA A 159 5.57 15.83 15.32
CA ALA A 159 4.39 15.12 14.80
C ALA A 159 4.81 13.93 13.91
N SER A 160 5.83 14.09 13.08
CA SER A 160 6.38 13.00 12.25
C SER A 160 6.98 11.87 13.11
N VAL A 161 7.69 12.21 14.19
CA VAL A 161 8.23 11.23 15.15
C VAL A 161 7.10 10.48 15.87
N LEU A 162 6.03 11.18 16.26
CA LEU A 162 4.85 10.57 16.90
C LEU A 162 4.08 9.63 15.95
N ALA A 163 4.19 9.82 14.65
CA ALA A 163 3.61 8.91 13.66
C ALA A 163 4.33 7.54 13.59
N LEU A 164 5.61 7.45 14.00
CA LEU A 164 6.37 6.20 13.95
C LEU A 164 5.77 5.06 14.80
N PRO A 165 5.41 5.25 16.06
CA PRO A 165 4.75 4.20 16.85
C PRO A 165 3.47 3.69 16.20
N LEU A 166 2.68 4.60 15.61
CA LEU A 166 1.45 4.23 14.90
C LEU A 166 1.75 3.41 13.66
N LEU A 167 2.75 3.80 12.87
CA LEU A 167 3.21 3.02 11.71
C LEU A 167 3.62 1.61 12.12
N LEU A 168 4.33 1.45 13.25
CA LEU A 168 4.71 0.14 13.79
C LEU A 168 3.49 -0.68 14.21
N ILE A 169 2.48 -0.05 14.81
CA ILE A 169 1.21 -0.70 15.19
C ILE A 169 0.48 -1.16 13.93
N VAL A 170 0.30 -0.28 12.95
CA VAL A 170 -0.36 -0.59 11.67
C VAL A 170 0.37 -1.72 10.95
N ALA A 171 1.69 -1.67 10.88
CA ALA A 171 2.49 -2.72 10.27
C ALA A 171 2.30 -4.08 10.96
N ARG A 172 2.15 -4.11 12.29
CA ARG A 172 1.87 -5.36 13.03
C ARG A 172 0.49 -5.93 12.73
N TYR A 173 -0.50 -5.07 12.52
CA TYR A 173 -1.85 -5.50 12.19
C TYR A 173 -2.06 -5.80 10.70
N SER A 174 -1.12 -5.47 9.83
CA SER A 174 -1.26 -5.67 8.39
C SER A 174 -1.61 -7.10 7.95
N PRO A 175 -1.22 -8.21 8.67
CA PRO A 175 -1.67 -9.55 8.30
C PRO A 175 -3.19 -9.75 8.38
N ILE A 176 -3.94 -8.87 9.08
CA ILE A 176 -5.41 -8.93 9.10
C ILE A 176 -6.00 -8.67 7.70
N LEU A 177 -5.32 -7.86 6.88
CA LEU A 177 -5.71 -7.62 5.49
C LEU A 177 -5.73 -8.92 4.68
N VAL A 178 -4.77 -9.79 4.93
CA VAL A 178 -4.70 -11.10 4.29
C VAL A 178 -5.83 -12.01 4.77
N ALA A 179 -6.13 -12.01 6.08
CA ALA A 179 -7.26 -12.76 6.63
C ALA A 179 -8.59 -12.28 6.02
N ILE A 180 -8.79 -10.97 5.89
CA ILE A 180 -9.97 -10.37 5.22
C ILE A 180 -10.04 -10.83 3.76
N ALA A 181 -8.92 -10.77 3.01
CA ALA A 181 -8.87 -11.20 1.61
C ALA A 181 -9.27 -12.66 1.43
N LEU A 182 -8.89 -13.53 2.38
CA LEU A 182 -9.23 -14.96 2.40
C LEU A 182 -10.62 -15.26 2.98
N GLY A 183 -11.36 -14.25 3.44
CA GLY A 183 -12.65 -14.44 4.11
C GLY A 183 -12.56 -15.17 5.46
N GLN A 184 -11.40 -15.15 6.10
CA GLN A 184 -11.19 -15.81 7.41
C GLN A 184 -11.67 -14.91 8.54
N SER A 185 -12.71 -15.35 9.25
CA SER A 185 -13.28 -14.65 10.40
C SER A 185 -12.78 -15.18 11.76
N ASP A 186 -12.04 -16.28 11.76
CA ASP A 186 -11.55 -16.97 12.95
C ASP A 186 -10.23 -16.37 13.49
N ILE A 187 -9.62 -15.43 12.79
CA ILE A 187 -8.40 -14.76 13.20
C ILE A 187 -8.75 -13.39 13.80
N SER A 188 -8.49 -13.26 15.09
CA SER A 188 -8.70 -12.02 15.83
C SER A 188 -7.48 -11.08 15.72
N LEU A 189 -7.71 -9.78 16.00
CA LEU A 189 -6.62 -8.80 16.15
C LEU A 189 -5.61 -9.19 17.22
N GLY A 190 -6.10 -9.85 18.31
CA GLY A 190 -5.24 -10.37 19.37
C GLY A 190 -4.28 -11.45 18.89
N ASP A 191 -4.75 -12.37 18.03
CA ASP A 191 -3.93 -13.44 17.46
C ASP A 191 -2.84 -12.86 16.56
N VAL A 192 -3.20 -11.88 15.72
CA VAL A 192 -2.24 -11.17 14.85
C VAL A 192 -1.19 -10.44 15.68
N TRP A 193 -1.61 -9.75 16.74
CA TRP A 193 -0.70 -9.05 17.66
C TRP A 193 0.26 -9.99 18.36
N ALA A 194 -0.23 -11.13 18.84
CA ALA A 194 0.58 -12.14 19.50
C ALA A 194 1.60 -12.77 18.54
N ALA A 195 1.17 -13.16 17.34
CA ALA A 195 2.01 -13.79 16.32
C ALA A 195 3.14 -12.85 15.83
N THR A 196 2.87 -11.56 15.69
CA THR A 196 3.81 -10.58 15.16
C THR A 196 4.72 -9.94 16.21
N ARG A 197 4.52 -10.21 17.53
CA ARG A 197 5.17 -9.52 18.66
C ARG A 197 6.69 -9.42 18.57
N ARG A 198 7.37 -10.44 18.03
CA ARG A 198 8.85 -10.47 17.90
C ARG A 198 9.37 -9.98 16.56
N ASN A 199 8.47 -9.58 15.67
CA ASN A 199 8.80 -9.24 14.27
C ASN A 199 8.37 -7.82 13.88
N THR A 200 8.06 -6.96 14.85
CA THR A 200 7.52 -5.60 14.61
C THR A 200 8.34 -4.82 13.58
N TRP A 201 9.67 -4.74 13.77
CA TRP A 201 10.54 -4.02 12.83
C TRP A 201 10.61 -4.67 11.46
N ARG A 202 10.59 -6.00 11.39
CA ARG A 202 10.58 -6.72 10.10
C ARG A 202 9.27 -6.51 9.35
N MET A 203 8.16 -6.43 10.08
CA MET A 203 6.85 -6.10 9.53
C MET A 203 6.78 -4.66 9.00
N ALA A 204 7.38 -3.71 9.70
CA ALA A 204 7.41 -2.31 9.28
C ALA A 204 8.40 -2.07 8.12
N LEU A 205 9.60 -2.65 8.20
CA LEU A 205 10.64 -2.47 7.18
C LEU A 205 10.36 -3.26 5.90
N GLY A 206 9.57 -4.36 5.95
CA GLY A 206 9.28 -5.17 4.78
C GLY A 206 8.55 -4.41 3.67
N PRO A 207 7.38 -3.83 3.92
CA PRO A 207 6.70 -2.98 2.94
C PRO A 207 7.57 -1.80 2.47
N LEU A 208 8.30 -1.14 3.39
CA LEU A 208 9.25 -0.08 3.05
C LEU A 208 10.32 -0.58 2.08
N ALA A 209 10.95 -1.72 2.35
CA ALA A 209 11.94 -2.31 1.45
C ALA A 209 11.33 -2.62 0.07
N CYS A 210 10.06 -3.07 0.02
CA CYS A 210 9.36 -3.33 -1.23
C CYS A 210 9.10 -2.05 -2.04
N ILE A 211 8.83 -0.91 -1.39
CA ILE A 211 8.52 0.36 -2.04
C ILE A 211 9.78 1.13 -2.45
N ILE A 212 10.82 1.13 -1.61
CA ILE A 212 12.04 1.94 -1.83
C ILE A 212 12.71 1.60 -3.16
N LEU A 213 12.86 0.32 -3.47
CA LEU A 213 13.52 -0.10 -4.73
C LEU A 213 12.74 0.34 -5.97
N LEU A 214 11.41 0.51 -5.87
CA LEU A 214 10.57 0.99 -6.96
C LEU A 214 10.46 2.53 -6.98
N GLY A 215 10.73 3.19 -5.86
CA GLY A 215 10.76 4.65 -5.76
C GLY A 215 12.02 5.29 -6.32
N ILE A 216 13.15 4.55 -6.40
CA ILE A 216 14.42 5.09 -6.90
C ILE A 216 14.32 5.62 -8.34
N PRO A 217 13.77 4.88 -9.33
CA PRO A 217 13.59 5.41 -10.68
C PRO A 217 12.72 6.66 -10.70
N GLY A 218 11.69 6.72 -9.87
CA GLY A 218 10.83 7.90 -9.71
C GLY A 218 11.59 9.12 -9.20
N ALA A 219 12.42 8.97 -8.17
CA ALA A 219 13.23 10.04 -7.63
C ALA A 219 14.23 10.58 -8.67
N ILE A 220 14.84 9.71 -9.49
CA ILE A 220 15.74 10.12 -10.57
C ILE A 220 14.99 10.92 -11.65
N MET A 221 13.77 10.50 -12.02
CA MET A 221 12.96 11.24 -13.01
C MET A 221 12.57 12.64 -12.54
N PHE A 222 12.35 12.85 -11.23
CA PHE A 222 12.05 14.16 -10.67
C PHE A 222 13.22 15.17 -10.76
N HIS A 223 14.45 14.70 -10.85
CA HIS A 223 15.63 15.56 -10.98
C HIS A 223 15.87 16.06 -12.41
N LEU A 224 15.08 15.63 -13.40
CA LEU A 224 15.16 16.14 -14.75
C LEU A 224 14.44 17.50 -14.84
N ASN A 225 15.15 18.57 -14.42
CA ASN A 225 14.68 19.95 -14.43
C ASN A 225 14.28 20.43 -15.84
N GLY A 226 13.21 21.24 -15.92
CA GLY A 226 12.78 21.89 -17.15
C GLY A 226 11.61 21.21 -17.86
N MET A 227 10.91 20.30 -17.21
CA MET A 227 9.75 19.61 -17.77
C MET A 227 8.58 20.57 -18.02
N ASN A 228 8.05 20.56 -19.23
CA ASN A 228 6.76 21.17 -19.49
C ASN A 228 5.63 20.39 -18.82
N ARG A 229 4.42 20.99 -18.78
CA ARG A 229 3.24 20.40 -18.13
C ARG A 229 2.92 18.97 -18.61
N LEU A 230 3.04 18.71 -19.90
CA LEU A 230 2.75 17.39 -20.49
C LEU A 230 3.75 16.34 -20.00
N SER A 231 5.04 16.67 -20.04
CA SER A 231 6.10 15.76 -19.56
C SER A 231 5.94 15.47 -18.07
N ALA A 232 5.65 16.49 -17.26
CA ALA A 232 5.41 16.31 -15.83
C ALA A 232 4.20 15.41 -15.55
N ALA A 233 3.08 15.60 -16.28
CA ALA A 233 1.90 14.74 -16.15
C ALA A 233 2.19 13.29 -16.54
N ALA A 234 2.92 13.08 -17.64
CA ALA A 234 3.31 11.75 -18.11
C ALA A 234 4.20 11.03 -17.08
N VAL A 235 5.19 11.74 -16.53
CA VAL A 235 6.06 11.18 -15.46
C VAL A 235 5.27 10.84 -14.22
N LEU A 236 4.39 11.72 -13.75
CA LEU A 236 3.55 11.45 -12.58
C LEU A 236 2.65 10.22 -12.80
N THR A 237 2.05 10.09 -13.99
CA THR A 237 1.24 8.92 -14.35
C THR A 237 2.08 7.64 -14.35
N LEU A 238 3.27 7.69 -14.92
CA LEU A 238 4.20 6.55 -14.92
C LEU A 238 4.59 6.15 -13.50
N LEU A 239 4.86 7.12 -12.63
CA LEU A 239 5.16 6.87 -11.22
C LEU A 239 3.98 6.20 -10.49
N ASP A 240 2.77 6.60 -10.79
CA ASP A 240 1.56 5.99 -10.22
C ASP A 240 1.42 4.52 -10.68
N LEU A 241 1.64 4.23 -11.96
CA LEU A 241 1.62 2.86 -12.49
C LEU A 241 2.72 1.99 -11.87
N ILE A 242 3.94 2.53 -11.74
CA ILE A 242 5.04 1.85 -11.03
C ILE A 242 4.67 1.60 -9.56
N SER A 243 3.98 2.54 -8.90
CA SER A 243 3.53 2.40 -7.52
C SER A 243 2.48 1.29 -7.35
N ILE A 244 1.61 1.07 -8.34
CA ILE A 244 0.67 -0.06 -8.34
C ILE A 244 1.44 -1.38 -8.38
N ILE A 245 2.45 -1.50 -9.25
CA ILE A 245 3.32 -2.70 -9.32
C ILE A 245 4.06 -2.89 -7.99
N GLY A 246 4.59 -1.80 -7.41
CA GLY A 246 5.20 -1.82 -6.09
C GLY A 246 4.25 -2.28 -4.99
N GLY A 247 3.00 -1.86 -5.08
CA GLY A 247 1.92 -2.33 -4.21
C GLY A 247 1.77 -3.85 -4.27
N VAL A 248 1.81 -4.45 -5.48
CA VAL A 248 1.73 -5.92 -5.66
C VAL A 248 2.89 -6.64 -4.98
N VAL A 249 4.12 -6.08 -5.04
CA VAL A 249 5.27 -6.63 -4.30
C VAL A 249 5.02 -6.56 -2.79
N GLY A 250 4.47 -5.44 -2.29
CA GLY A 250 4.07 -5.29 -0.89
C GLY A 250 3.00 -6.30 -0.46
N VAL A 251 1.98 -6.53 -1.30
CA VAL A 251 0.94 -7.55 -1.11
C VAL A 251 1.55 -8.96 -1.09
N SER A 252 2.51 -9.25 -1.98
CA SER A 252 3.25 -10.52 -1.98
C SER A 252 4.03 -10.73 -0.67
N PHE A 253 4.70 -9.67 -0.17
CA PHE A 253 5.38 -9.70 1.12
C PHE A 253 4.41 -10.01 2.27
N LEU A 254 3.24 -9.38 2.30
CA LEU A 254 2.22 -9.64 3.31
C LEU A 254 1.67 -11.07 3.23
N SER A 255 1.41 -11.60 2.03
CA SER A 255 0.98 -12.97 1.81
C SER A 255 1.99 -13.98 2.36
N LEU A 256 3.28 -13.81 2.03
CA LEU A 256 4.35 -14.68 2.49
C LEU A 256 4.54 -14.60 4.01
N THR A 257 4.42 -13.41 4.56
CA THR A 257 4.48 -13.16 6.00
C THR A 257 3.30 -13.80 6.72
N TYR A 258 2.10 -13.66 6.18
CA TYR A 258 0.91 -14.30 6.71
C TYR A 258 1.06 -15.82 6.74
N ARG A 259 1.49 -16.44 5.65
CA ARG A 259 1.75 -17.89 5.58
C ARG A 259 2.80 -18.37 6.60
N HIS A 260 3.76 -17.49 6.96
CA HIS A 260 4.78 -17.80 7.98
C HIS A 260 4.19 -17.86 9.39
N PHE A 261 3.28 -16.93 9.73
CA PHE A 261 2.69 -16.84 11.07
C PHE A 261 1.41 -17.68 11.24
N PHE A 262 0.66 -17.86 10.16
CA PHE A 262 -0.63 -18.55 10.14
C PHE A 262 -0.59 -19.68 9.11
N PRO A 263 -0.10 -20.88 9.52
CA PRO A 263 -0.07 -22.02 8.62
C PRO A 263 -1.49 -22.37 8.16
N MET A 264 -1.66 -22.47 6.85
CA MET A 264 -2.96 -22.73 6.20
C MET A 264 -3.51 -24.08 6.62
N LYS A 265 -4.74 -24.11 7.10
CA LYS A 265 -5.44 -25.35 7.47
C LYS A 265 -5.72 -26.18 6.21
N PRO A 266 -5.55 -27.53 6.23
CA PRO A 266 -5.68 -28.37 5.04
C PRO A 266 -7.03 -28.25 4.31
N HIS A 267 -8.12 -28.04 5.04
CA HIS A 267 -9.47 -27.93 4.48
C HIS A 267 -9.67 -26.69 3.61
N ILE A 268 -8.97 -25.61 3.84
CA ILE A 268 -9.04 -24.40 2.98
C ILE A 268 -8.39 -24.68 1.62
N ARG A 269 -7.34 -25.51 1.59
CA ARG A 269 -6.72 -25.97 0.33
C ARG A 269 -7.66 -26.85 -0.50
N MET A 270 -8.48 -27.68 0.15
CA MET A 270 -9.39 -28.57 -0.57
C MET A 270 -10.59 -27.83 -1.18
N GLN A 271 -11.11 -26.79 -0.55
CA GLN A 271 -12.20 -26.00 -1.12
C GLN A 271 -11.80 -25.25 -2.39
N ALA A 272 -10.55 -24.78 -2.49
CA ALA A 272 -10.03 -24.13 -3.70
C ALA A 272 -9.87 -25.12 -4.90
N VAL A 273 -9.69 -26.43 -4.63
CA VAL A 273 -9.53 -27.46 -5.67
C VAL A 273 -10.88 -28.01 -6.15
N VAL A 274 -11.93 -27.88 -5.35
CA VAL A 274 -13.26 -28.49 -5.61
C VAL A 274 -14.27 -27.47 -6.13
N ALA A 275 -13.94 -26.18 -6.21
CA ALA A 275 -14.82 -25.19 -6.84
C ALA A 275 -14.99 -25.57 -8.33
N PRO A 276 -16.20 -25.94 -8.79
CA PRO A 276 -16.40 -26.32 -10.19
C PRO A 276 -16.17 -25.10 -11.09
N VAL A 277 -15.49 -25.36 -12.18
CA VAL A 277 -15.28 -24.47 -13.32
C VAL A 277 -16.60 -23.99 -13.91
#